data_fa6ec35e95e293a443fef598b1f6dba9
#
_entry.id   fa6ec35e95e293a443fef598b1f6dba9
#
_cell.length_a   1.000
_cell.length_b   1.000
_cell.length_c   1.000
_cell.angle_alpha   90.00
_cell.angle_beta   90.00
_cell.angle_gamma   90.00
#
_symmetry.space_group_name_H-M   'P 1'
#
loop_
_entity.id
_entity.type
_entity.pdbx_description
1 polymer ?
#
loop_
_entity_poly.entity_id
_entity_poly.type
_entity_poly.pdbx_seq_one_letter_code
_entity_poly.pdbx_strand_id
1 'polypeptide(L)'
;YLIAVPSFLLKLIEYAKQHDIDLKTSGVKGAICIGEPLRNQDFSLNTLAEKITSQWNIKLFSTYASTEMNTAFNECEKQQGGHHHPELIIAEILDENDQAVPANHVGELTITTLGVEGMPLLRFKTGDMVQAHTEACGCGRNTMRLGPVVGRKKQMIKYKGTTLYPPAMDNILNDFSEVECYIIEISNNNIGTDEICIKIATKTPSDKLLSRIKDHFRAKLRVSPKIEIHDKKVIQKLQFPIMSRKPVMVIDNRKTDS
;
A
#
# COMPACT_ATOMS: atom_id res chain seq x y z
N TYR A 1 18.67 13.02 -7.87
CA TYR A 1 17.60 12.09 -7.50
C TYR A 1 18.03 11.19 -6.37
N LEU A 2 17.08 10.74 -5.55
CA LEU A 2 17.27 9.75 -4.49
C LEU A 2 16.57 8.43 -4.88
N ILE A 3 17.04 7.33 -4.31
CA ILE A 3 16.28 6.06 -4.26
C ILE A 3 16.03 5.78 -2.78
N ALA A 4 14.78 5.71 -2.36
CA ALA A 4 14.45 5.58 -0.95
C ALA A 4 13.08 4.93 -0.70
N VAL A 5 12.90 4.39 0.48
CA VAL A 5 11.58 4.05 1.02
C VAL A 5 10.89 5.34 1.46
N PRO A 6 9.63 5.60 1.09
CA PRO A 6 8.92 6.84 1.42
C PRO A 6 8.96 7.25 2.88
N SER A 7 8.75 6.32 3.81
CA SER A 7 8.80 6.60 5.24
C SER A 7 10.19 7.09 5.71
N PHE A 8 11.26 6.72 5.00
CA PHE A 8 12.62 7.22 5.32
C PHE A 8 12.83 8.65 4.84
N LEU A 9 12.13 9.06 3.76
CA LEU A 9 12.14 10.48 3.35
C LEU A 9 11.49 11.36 4.42
N LEU A 10 10.40 10.90 5.07
CA LEU A 10 9.83 11.64 6.21
C LEU A 10 10.83 11.76 7.38
N LYS A 11 11.51 10.66 7.73
CA LYS A 11 12.55 10.71 8.77
C LYS A 11 13.68 11.67 8.42
N LEU A 12 14.06 11.72 7.15
CA LEU A 12 15.07 12.69 6.67
C LEU A 12 14.57 14.12 6.79
N ILE A 13 13.30 14.39 6.47
CA ILE A 13 12.67 15.69 6.66
C ILE A 13 12.64 16.09 8.14
N GLU A 14 12.27 15.17 9.03
CA GLU A 14 12.28 15.39 10.49
C GLU A 14 13.67 15.69 11.00
N TYR A 15 14.66 14.92 10.57
CA TYR A 15 16.07 15.15 10.92
C TYR A 15 16.55 16.54 10.43
N ALA A 16 16.25 16.89 9.20
CA ALA A 16 16.63 18.18 8.63
C ALA A 16 16.03 19.35 9.43
N LYS A 17 14.75 19.24 9.84
CA LYS A 17 14.12 20.23 10.71
C LYS A 17 14.76 20.37 12.08
N GLN A 18 15.15 19.24 12.68
CA GLN A 18 15.81 19.23 14.00
C GLN A 18 17.22 19.86 13.98
N HIS A 19 17.85 19.90 12.80
CA HIS A 19 19.20 20.41 12.60
C HIS A 19 19.26 21.70 11.77
N ASP A 20 18.11 22.38 11.59
CA ASP A 20 17.99 23.62 10.81
C ASP A 20 18.55 23.53 9.37
N ILE A 21 18.43 22.34 8.75
CA ILE A 21 18.83 22.08 7.37
C ILE A 21 17.68 22.39 6.44
N ASP A 22 17.85 23.35 5.51
CA ASP A 22 16.87 23.62 4.47
C ASP A 22 17.02 22.63 3.29
N LEU A 23 16.11 21.66 3.21
CA LEU A 23 16.09 20.67 2.14
C LEU A 23 15.79 21.26 0.75
N LYS A 24 15.21 22.48 0.68
CA LYS A 24 14.93 23.15 -0.60
C LYS A 24 16.21 23.55 -1.30
N THR A 25 17.28 23.76 -0.56
CA THR A 25 18.61 24.10 -1.09
C THR A 25 19.46 22.88 -1.48
N SER A 26 18.98 21.68 -1.19
CA SER A 26 19.72 20.42 -1.42
C SER A 26 19.99 20.07 -2.89
N GLY A 27 19.30 20.73 -3.84
CA GLY A 27 19.39 20.41 -5.27
C GLY A 27 18.72 19.09 -5.67
N VAL A 28 18.10 18.35 -4.74
CA VAL A 28 17.34 17.13 -5.03
C VAL A 28 16.07 17.48 -5.77
N LYS A 29 15.87 16.89 -6.95
CA LYS A 29 14.72 17.15 -7.84
C LYS A 29 13.60 16.11 -7.68
N GLY A 30 13.92 14.91 -7.20
CA GLY A 30 12.95 13.86 -7.05
C GLY A 30 13.50 12.61 -6.36
N ALA A 31 12.60 11.69 -6.03
CA ALA A 31 12.93 10.40 -5.46
C ALA A 31 12.20 9.26 -6.20
N ILE A 32 12.95 8.20 -6.48
CA ILE A 32 12.42 6.90 -6.91
C ILE A 32 12.11 6.13 -5.63
N CYS A 33 10.84 5.87 -5.41
CA CYS A 33 10.35 5.32 -4.15
C CYS A 33 10.05 3.83 -4.30
N ILE A 34 10.61 3.04 -3.38
CA ILE A 34 10.51 1.59 -3.34
C ILE A 34 9.89 1.11 -2.03
N GLY A 35 9.23 -0.06 -2.05
CA GLY A 35 8.85 -0.81 -0.86
C GLY A 35 7.62 -0.31 -0.10
N GLU A 36 7.09 0.87 -0.41
CA GLU A 36 5.86 1.42 0.16
C GLU A 36 5.03 2.13 -0.91
N PRO A 37 3.68 2.09 -0.86
CA PRO A 37 2.84 2.75 -1.84
C PRO A 37 2.89 4.28 -1.71
N LEU A 38 2.85 4.97 -2.85
CA LEU A 38 2.76 6.43 -2.94
C LEU A 38 1.43 6.92 -3.48
N ARG A 39 0.67 6.04 -4.14
CA ARG A 39 -0.53 6.41 -4.89
C ARG A 39 -1.77 5.71 -4.37
N ASN A 40 -2.88 6.43 -4.45
CA ASN A 40 -4.21 5.86 -4.41
C ASN A 40 -4.55 5.20 -5.76
N GLN A 41 -5.67 4.47 -5.84
CA GLN A 41 -6.06 3.75 -7.06
C GLN A 41 -6.38 4.68 -8.26
N ASP A 42 -6.67 5.94 -8.01
CA ASP A 42 -6.86 7.01 -9.01
C ASP A 42 -5.57 7.72 -9.40
N PHE A 43 -4.41 7.19 -8.98
CA PHE A 43 -3.07 7.76 -9.14
C PHE A 43 -2.80 9.08 -8.39
N SER A 44 -3.74 9.61 -7.63
CA SER A 44 -3.46 10.71 -6.71
C SER A 44 -2.42 10.30 -5.65
N LEU A 45 -1.74 11.27 -5.07
CA LEU A 45 -0.83 11.00 -3.95
C LEU A 45 -1.64 10.48 -2.75
N ASN A 46 -1.09 9.47 -2.07
CA ASN A 46 -1.64 9.07 -0.78
C ASN A 46 -1.14 10.01 0.34
N THR A 47 -1.69 9.88 1.53
CA THR A 47 -1.36 10.73 2.68
C THR A 47 0.14 10.77 3.02
N LEU A 48 0.86 9.63 2.84
CA LEU A 48 2.30 9.58 3.06
C LEU A 48 3.06 10.45 2.04
N ALA A 49 2.72 10.30 0.78
CA ALA A 49 3.35 11.07 -0.30
C ALA A 49 3.01 12.57 -0.20
N GLU A 50 1.79 12.94 0.18
CA GLU A 50 1.39 14.33 0.43
C GLU A 50 2.19 14.95 1.59
N LYS A 51 2.38 14.21 2.69
CA LYS A 51 3.22 14.67 3.81
C LYS A 51 4.67 14.93 3.39
N ILE A 52 5.22 14.15 2.46
CA ILE A 52 6.56 14.38 1.93
C ILE A 52 6.60 15.62 1.04
N THR A 53 5.73 15.67 0.03
CA THR A 53 5.76 16.74 -0.99
C THR A 53 5.37 18.11 -0.44
N SER A 54 4.52 18.18 0.59
CA SER A 54 4.18 19.44 1.28
C SER A 54 5.36 20.04 2.05
N GLN A 55 6.34 19.24 2.45
CA GLN A 55 7.49 19.68 3.24
C GLN A 55 8.78 19.78 2.42
N TRP A 56 8.88 19.00 1.37
CA TRP A 56 10.01 18.97 0.46
C TRP A 56 9.51 18.93 -0.98
N ASN A 57 9.68 20.02 -1.71
CA ASN A 57 9.16 20.17 -3.07
C ASN A 57 9.95 19.33 -4.08
N ILE A 58 9.80 18.02 -4.01
CA ILE A 58 10.41 17.04 -4.92
C ILE A 58 9.35 16.20 -5.63
N LYS A 59 9.67 15.69 -6.82
CA LYS A 59 8.82 14.71 -7.51
C LYS A 59 9.04 13.33 -6.91
N LEU A 60 7.94 12.60 -6.65
CA LEU A 60 8.00 11.23 -6.18
C LEU A 60 7.55 10.29 -7.31
N PHE A 61 8.34 9.26 -7.58
CA PHE A 61 8.07 8.25 -8.59
C PHE A 61 7.89 6.90 -7.89
N SER A 62 6.75 6.28 -8.08
CA SER A 62 6.46 4.95 -7.52
C SER A 62 7.17 3.88 -8.34
N THR A 63 7.65 2.86 -7.63
CA THR A 63 8.26 1.67 -8.21
C THR A 63 7.68 0.44 -7.55
N TYR A 64 7.16 -0.48 -8.34
CA TYR A 64 6.77 -1.81 -7.89
C TYR A 64 7.82 -2.83 -8.34
N ALA A 65 8.40 -3.53 -7.39
CA ALA A 65 9.40 -4.56 -7.61
C ALA A 65 9.41 -5.59 -6.48
N SER A 66 9.91 -6.77 -6.78
CA SER A 66 10.33 -7.75 -5.77
C SER A 66 11.67 -8.37 -6.19
N THR A 67 12.36 -9.01 -5.25
CA THR A 67 13.62 -9.67 -5.53
C THR A 67 13.44 -10.77 -6.56
N GLU A 68 12.31 -11.46 -6.52
CA GLU A 68 11.99 -12.61 -7.36
C GLU A 68 11.85 -12.24 -8.84
N MET A 69 11.30 -11.05 -9.14
CA MET A 69 10.98 -10.66 -10.53
C MET A 69 12.17 -10.08 -11.31
N ASN A 70 13.30 -9.83 -10.67
CA ASN A 70 14.54 -9.33 -11.28
C ASN A 70 14.39 -8.05 -12.15
N THR A 71 13.29 -7.35 -12.04
CA THR A 71 12.99 -6.09 -12.72
C THR A 71 11.99 -5.28 -11.90
N ALA A 72 11.57 -4.13 -12.43
CA ALA A 72 10.64 -3.27 -11.74
C ALA A 72 9.66 -2.63 -12.72
N PHE A 73 8.46 -2.31 -12.23
CA PHE A 73 7.50 -1.45 -12.91
C PHE A 73 7.69 -0.03 -12.38
N ASN A 74 8.24 0.85 -13.20
CA ASN A 74 8.62 2.19 -12.80
C ASN A 74 7.69 3.26 -13.39
N GLU A 75 7.25 4.21 -12.59
CA GLU A 75 6.55 5.38 -13.08
C GLU A 75 7.44 6.22 -14.00
N CYS A 76 6.81 6.81 -15.01
CA CYS A 76 7.39 7.90 -15.80
C CYS A 76 6.99 9.27 -15.22
N GLU A 77 7.36 10.35 -15.92
CA GLU A 77 7.02 11.72 -15.53
C GLU A 77 5.51 12.01 -15.43
N LYS A 78 4.65 11.18 -16.06
CA LYS A 78 3.19 11.32 -16.01
C LYS A 78 2.60 10.73 -14.72
N GLN A 79 3.35 9.90 -13.99
CA GLN A 79 3.00 9.40 -12.67
C GLN A 79 1.65 8.66 -12.63
N GLN A 80 1.36 7.90 -13.67
CA GLN A 80 0.12 7.16 -13.85
C GLN A 80 0.36 5.65 -13.96
N GLY A 81 1.03 5.09 -12.97
CA GLY A 81 1.38 3.67 -12.90
C GLY A 81 2.73 3.31 -13.49
N GLY A 82 3.27 2.19 -13.04
CA GLY A 82 4.58 1.69 -13.43
C GLY A 82 4.57 1.01 -14.79
N HIS A 83 5.45 1.44 -15.70
CA HIS A 83 5.58 0.85 -17.02
C HIS A 83 6.14 -0.57 -16.95
N HIS A 84 5.55 -1.46 -17.72
CA HIS A 84 6.01 -2.82 -17.96
C HIS A 84 7.23 -2.83 -18.89
N HIS A 85 8.15 -3.75 -18.64
CA HIS A 85 9.33 -4.04 -19.45
C HIS A 85 9.18 -5.42 -20.10
N PRO A 86 8.47 -5.56 -21.25
CA PRO A 86 8.13 -6.84 -21.83
C PRO A 86 9.35 -7.63 -22.33
N GLU A 87 10.48 -6.98 -22.50
CA GLU A 87 11.77 -7.60 -22.84
C GLU A 87 12.41 -8.35 -21.64
N LEU A 88 11.98 -8.07 -20.42
CA LEU A 88 12.56 -8.65 -19.20
C LEU A 88 11.59 -9.59 -18.47
N ILE A 89 10.28 -9.34 -18.63
CA ILE A 89 9.27 -10.05 -17.85
C ILE A 89 7.95 -10.11 -18.62
N ILE A 90 7.25 -11.25 -18.54
CA ILE A 90 5.85 -11.36 -18.94
C ILE A 90 5.00 -11.13 -17.69
N ALA A 91 4.00 -10.27 -17.78
CA ALA A 91 3.07 -9.99 -16.68
C ALA A 91 1.64 -10.32 -17.12
N GLU A 92 0.99 -11.16 -16.34
CA GLU A 92 -0.41 -11.54 -16.49
C GLU A 92 -1.18 -11.08 -15.25
N ILE A 93 -2.40 -10.59 -15.43
CA ILE A 93 -3.29 -10.27 -14.32
C ILE A 93 -4.42 -11.29 -14.35
N LEU A 94 -4.48 -12.16 -13.34
CA LEU A 94 -5.33 -13.35 -13.35
C LEU A 94 -6.40 -13.30 -12.26
N ASP A 95 -7.55 -13.92 -12.56
CA ASP A 95 -8.60 -14.18 -11.59
C ASP A 95 -8.31 -15.43 -10.72
N GLU A 96 -9.28 -15.86 -9.94
CA GLU A 96 -9.19 -17.06 -9.10
C GLU A 96 -9.14 -18.38 -9.89
N ASN A 97 -9.57 -18.37 -11.14
CA ASN A 97 -9.58 -19.51 -12.06
C ASN A 97 -8.39 -19.50 -13.03
N ASP A 98 -7.38 -18.66 -12.76
CA ASP A 98 -6.18 -18.49 -13.59
C ASP A 98 -6.48 -17.97 -15.01
N GLN A 99 -7.62 -17.27 -15.19
CA GLN A 99 -7.98 -16.62 -16.44
C GLN A 99 -7.60 -15.15 -16.39
N ALA A 100 -7.19 -14.61 -17.55
CA ALA A 100 -6.85 -13.20 -17.66
C ALA A 100 -8.07 -12.32 -17.39
N VAL A 101 -7.93 -11.33 -16.50
CA VAL A 101 -8.97 -10.34 -16.27
C VAL A 101 -8.91 -9.23 -17.32
N PRO A 102 -10.05 -8.59 -17.64
CA PRO A 102 -10.07 -7.41 -18.52
C PRO A 102 -9.20 -6.28 -17.96
N ALA A 103 -8.73 -5.37 -18.85
CA ALA A 103 -8.03 -4.16 -18.43
C ALA A 103 -8.85 -3.38 -17.39
N ASN A 104 -8.16 -2.71 -16.47
CA ASN A 104 -8.77 -1.95 -15.37
C ASN A 104 -9.59 -2.79 -14.37
N HIS A 105 -9.48 -4.12 -14.40
CA HIS A 105 -10.01 -4.99 -13.36
C HIS A 105 -8.91 -5.49 -12.44
N VAL A 106 -9.26 -5.71 -11.17
CA VAL A 106 -8.32 -6.23 -10.17
C VAL A 106 -8.13 -7.72 -10.37
N GLY A 107 -6.87 -8.15 -10.44
CA GLY A 107 -6.48 -9.54 -10.45
C GLY A 107 -5.12 -9.75 -9.78
N GLU A 108 -4.72 -11.00 -9.63
CA GLU A 108 -3.43 -11.37 -9.07
C GLU A 108 -2.33 -11.19 -10.13
N LEU A 109 -1.31 -10.40 -9.83
CA LEU A 109 -0.13 -10.30 -10.68
C LEU A 109 0.59 -11.64 -10.70
N THR A 110 0.72 -12.19 -11.89
CA THR A 110 1.46 -13.42 -12.17
C THR A 110 2.54 -13.10 -13.17
N ILE A 111 3.77 -13.53 -12.90
CA ILE A 111 4.94 -13.16 -13.68
C ILE A 111 5.70 -14.37 -14.25
N THR A 112 6.31 -14.16 -15.40
CA THR A 112 7.32 -15.06 -15.97
C THR A 112 8.56 -14.25 -16.27
N THR A 113 9.70 -14.60 -15.67
CA THR A 113 10.98 -13.91 -15.91
C THR A 113 11.61 -14.37 -17.21
N LEU A 114 12.21 -13.43 -17.96
CA LEU A 114 12.89 -13.71 -19.22
C LEU A 114 14.40 -13.53 -19.04
N GLY A 115 15.19 -14.45 -19.62
CA GLY A 115 16.65 -14.38 -19.57
C GLY A 115 17.28 -14.63 -18.19
N VAL A 116 16.51 -15.13 -17.22
CA VAL A 116 17.02 -15.49 -15.89
C VAL A 116 17.38 -16.96 -15.87
N GLU A 117 18.67 -17.28 -15.66
CA GLU A 117 19.18 -18.65 -15.70
C GLU A 117 19.21 -19.31 -14.31
N GLY A 118 19.57 -18.58 -13.26
CA GLY A 118 19.78 -19.13 -11.92
C GLY A 118 18.51 -19.62 -11.24
N MET A 119 17.41 -18.85 -11.34
CA MET A 119 16.10 -19.20 -10.81
C MET A 119 15.00 -18.61 -11.71
N PRO A 120 14.75 -19.23 -12.87
CA PRO A 120 13.68 -18.78 -13.76
C PRO A 120 12.32 -19.00 -13.12
N LEU A 121 11.47 -17.99 -13.18
CA LEU A 121 10.08 -18.07 -12.72
C LEU A 121 9.15 -18.24 -13.92
N LEU A 122 8.29 -19.25 -13.87
CA LEU A 122 7.24 -19.48 -14.85
C LEU A 122 5.90 -19.35 -14.19
N ARG A 123 5.10 -18.36 -14.62
CA ARG A 123 3.77 -18.04 -14.07
C ARG A 123 3.75 -18.00 -12.54
N PHE A 124 4.72 -17.31 -11.97
CA PHE A 124 4.85 -17.13 -10.53
C PHE A 124 3.79 -16.15 -10.03
N LYS A 125 2.90 -16.63 -9.16
CA LYS A 125 1.87 -15.83 -8.51
C LYS A 125 2.49 -15.02 -7.38
N THR A 126 2.50 -13.69 -7.52
CA THR A 126 3.13 -12.80 -6.54
C THR A 126 2.31 -12.67 -5.25
N GLY A 127 1.02 -13.00 -5.31
CA GLY A 127 0.05 -12.74 -4.25
C GLY A 127 -0.39 -11.29 -4.15
N ASP A 128 0.12 -10.38 -5.00
CA ASP A 128 -0.27 -8.98 -5.02
C ASP A 128 -1.42 -8.75 -6.01
N MET A 129 -2.48 -8.09 -5.53
CA MET A 129 -3.66 -7.74 -6.31
C MET A 129 -3.46 -6.37 -6.93
N VAL A 130 -3.58 -6.27 -8.24
CA VAL A 130 -3.28 -5.07 -9.03
C VAL A 130 -4.28 -4.86 -10.15
N GLN A 131 -4.21 -3.70 -10.81
CA GLN A 131 -4.91 -3.42 -12.07
C GLN A 131 -3.90 -3.14 -13.18
N ALA A 132 -4.16 -3.65 -14.39
CA ALA A 132 -3.39 -3.31 -15.59
C ALA A 132 -4.10 -2.19 -16.36
N HIS A 133 -3.33 -1.20 -16.78
CA HIS A 133 -3.76 -0.08 -17.60
C HIS A 133 -3.08 -0.18 -18.97
N THR A 134 -3.85 -0.35 -20.02
CA THR A 134 -3.36 -0.60 -21.39
C THR A 134 -3.44 0.61 -22.31
N GLU A 135 -4.05 1.71 -21.85
CA GLU A 135 -4.14 2.95 -22.60
C GLU A 135 -2.75 3.55 -22.80
N ALA A 136 -2.53 4.19 -23.97
CA ALA A 136 -1.27 4.88 -24.28
C ALA A 136 -0.94 5.93 -23.21
N CYS A 137 0.29 5.89 -22.72
CA CYS A 137 0.75 6.89 -21.77
C CYS A 137 1.17 8.19 -22.49
N GLY A 138 0.81 9.34 -21.91
CA GLY A 138 1.23 10.65 -22.41
C GLY A 138 2.76 10.89 -22.42
N CYS A 139 3.56 9.92 -21.95
CA CYS A 139 5.02 9.93 -22.10
C CYS A 139 5.53 9.34 -23.43
N GLY A 140 4.63 8.83 -24.28
CA GLY A 140 4.93 8.20 -25.56
C GLY A 140 5.17 6.69 -25.53
N ARG A 141 5.19 6.06 -24.36
CA ARG A 141 5.29 4.59 -24.22
C ARG A 141 3.91 3.95 -24.39
N ASN A 142 3.87 2.81 -25.08
CA ASN A 142 2.66 2.02 -25.31
C ASN A 142 2.65 0.71 -24.49
N THR A 143 3.63 0.51 -23.62
CA THR A 143 3.64 -0.66 -22.74
C THR A 143 2.56 -0.56 -21.69
N MET A 144 2.00 -1.69 -21.29
CA MET A 144 1.08 -1.80 -20.15
C MET A 144 1.67 -1.09 -18.92
N ARG A 145 0.83 -0.48 -18.13
CA ARG A 145 1.20 0.11 -16.84
C ARG A 145 0.50 -0.64 -15.72
N LEU A 146 1.24 -0.88 -14.66
CA LEU A 146 0.72 -1.49 -13.45
C LEU A 146 0.25 -0.38 -12.50
N GLY A 147 -1.00 -0.47 -12.08
CA GLY A 147 -1.56 0.41 -11.05
C GLY A 147 -0.97 0.13 -9.66
N PRO A 148 -1.30 0.94 -8.66
CA PRO A 148 -0.92 0.70 -7.28
C PRO A 148 -1.44 -0.65 -6.80
N VAL A 149 -0.64 -1.32 -5.94
CA VAL A 149 -1.08 -2.58 -5.31
C VAL A 149 -2.31 -2.30 -4.45
N VAL A 150 -3.40 -2.99 -4.76
CA VAL A 150 -4.67 -2.91 -4.01
C VAL A 150 -4.51 -3.58 -2.65
N GLY A 151 -3.75 -4.68 -2.60
CA GLY A 151 -3.48 -5.44 -1.40
C GLY A 151 -2.94 -6.82 -1.72
N ARG A 152 -2.77 -7.65 -0.70
CA ARG A 152 -2.35 -9.04 -0.87
C ARG A 152 -3.54 -9.99 -0.89
N LYS A 153 -3.56 -10.96 -1.80
CA LYS A 153 -4.63 -11.96 -1.94
C LYS A 153 -4.93 -12.68 -0.61
N LYS A 154 -3.88 -13.08 0.12
CA LYS A 154 -4.01 -13.72 1.44
C LYS A 154 -4.59 -12.80 2.52
N GLN A 155 -4.51 -11.48 2.33
CA GLN A 155 -5.03 -10.47 3.25
C GLN A 155 -6.39 -9.92 2.82
N MET A 156 -7.00 -10.49 1.79
CA MET A 156 -8.34 -10.12 1.36
C MET A 156 -9.34 -10.41 2.48
N ILE A 157 -10.22 -9.46 2.74
CA ILE A 157 -11.22 -9.52 3.80
C ILE A 157 -12.59 -9.44 3.15
N LYS A 158 -13.44 -10.41 3.40
CA LYS A 158 -14.85 -10.42 2.96
C LYS A 158 -15.75 -9.95 4.11
N TYR A 159 -15.92 -8.64 4.24
CA TYR A 159 -16.66 -8.04 5.34
C TYR A 159 -18.00 -7.49 4.89
N LYS A 160 -19.11 -8.04 5.39
CA LYS A 160 -20.48 -7.60 5.11
C LYS A 160 -20.80 -7.44 3.61
N GLY A 161 -20.35 -8.39 2.79
CA GLY A 161 -20.57 -8.37 1.34
C GLY A 161 -19.60 -7.47 0.54
N THR A 162 -18.65 -6.80 1.20
CA THR A 162 -17.64 -5.97 0.55
C THR A 162 -16.27 -6.64 0.65
N THR A 163 -15.53 -6.65 -0.46
CA THR A 163 -14.13 -7.08 -0.47
C THR A 163 -13.23 -5.91 -0.09
N LEU A 164 -12.42 -6.09 0.94
CA LEU A 164 -11.52 -5.08 1.48
C LEU A 164 -10.08 -5.59 1.53
N TYR A 165 -9.16 -4.64 1.53
CA TYR A 165 -7.75 -4.91 1.75
C TYR A 165 -7.20 -3.95 2.81
N PRO A 166 -6.27 -4.39 3.67
CA PRO A 166 -5.69 -3.55 4.73
C PRO A 166 -5.20 -2.16 4.27
N PRO A 167 -4.50 -2.00 3.13
CA PRO A 167 -4.03 -0.68 2.69
C PRO A 167 -5.12 0.37 2.54
N ALA A 168 -6.33 -0.03 2.14
CA ALA A 168 -7.46 0.90 2.04
C ALA A 168 -7.91 1.41 3.42
N MET A 169 -7.83 0.58 4.45
CA MET A 169 -8.13 0.96 5.83
C MET A 169 -7.01 1.80 6.44
N ASP A 170 -5.75 1.47 6.15
CA ASP A 170 -4.58 2.26 6.55
C ASP A 170 -4.67 3.70 6.05
N ASN A 171 -5.05 3.89 4.78
CA ASN A 171 -5.24 5.22 4.21
C ASN A 171 -6.27 6.04 4.99
N ILE A 172 -7.42 5.43 5.33
CA ILE A 172 -8.47 6.09 6.12
C ILE A 172 -7.96 6.50 7.51
N LEU A 173 -7.28 5.62 8.21
CA LEU A 173 -6.76 5.89 9.55
C LEU A 173 -5.69 6.98 9.55
N ASN A 174 -4.86 7.02 8.51
CA ASN A 174 -3.83 8.04 8.34
C ASN A 174 -4.39 9.44 8.00
N ASP A 175 -5.65 9.56 7.56
CA ASP A 175 -6.33 10.84 7.36
C ASP A 175 -6.65 11.56 8.70
N PHE A 176 -6.58 10.85 9.83
CA PHE A 176 -6.88 11.40 11.15
C PHE A 176 -5.59 11.70 11.93
N SER A 177 -5.23 12.97 12.03
CA SER A 177 -4.05 13.42 12.79
C SER A 177 -4.15 13.14 14.29
N GLU A 178 -5.35 12.95 14.81
CA GLU A 178 -5.61 12.59 16.21
C GLU A 178 -5.25 11.11 16.51
N VAL A 179 -5.15 10.24 15.49
CA VAL A 179 -4.75 8.85 15.63
C VAL A 179 -3.23 8.76 15.63
N GLU A 180 -2.63 8.40 16.78
CA GLU A 180 -1.17 8.30 16.93
C GLU A 180 -0.60 6.98 16.42
N CYS A 181 -1.30 5.89 16.67
CA CYS A 181 -0.99 4.55 16.16
C CYS A 181 -2.23 3.66 16.22
N TYR A 182 -2.23 2.57 15.45
CA TYR A 182 -3.37 1.67 15.36
C TYR A 182 -2.93 0.25 14.98
N ILE A 183 -3.82 -0.71 15.23
CA ILE A 183 -3.74 -2.09 14.73
C ILE A 183 -5.10 -2.47 14.16
N ILE A 184 -5.08 -3.17 13.03
CA ILE A 184 -6.26 -3.77 12.40
C ILE A 184 -6.23 -5.26 12.72
N GLU A 185 -7.18 -5.74 13.51
CA GLU A 185 -7.35 -7.17 13.79
C GLU A 185 -8.45 -7.72 12.90
N ILE A 186 -8.15 -8.84 12.26
CA ILE A 186 -9.08 -9.59 11.41
C ILE A 186 -9.31 -10.95 12.09
N SER A 187 -10.55 -11.34 12.23
CA SER A 187 -10.95 -12.63 12.80
C SER A 187 -12.16 -13.18 12.07
N ASN A 188 -12.52 -14.43 12.33
CA ASN A 188 -13.80 -14.97 11.91
C ASN A 188 -14.79 -14.93 13.07
N ASN A 189 -16.05 -14.62 12.79
CA ASN A 189 -17.13 -14.81 13.73
C ASN A 189 -17.59 -16.27 13.77
N ASN A 190 -18.58 -16.56 14.65
CA ASN A 190 -19.09 -17.92 14.85
C ASN A 190 -19.73 -18.57 13.60
N ILE A 191 -20.05 -17.78 12.57
CA ILE A 191 -20.64 -18.26 11.31
C ILE A 191 -19.63 -18.21 10.14
N GLY A 192 -18.33 -18.01 10.44
CA GLY A 192 -17.24 -18.06 9.46
C GLY A 192 -17.09 -16.81 8.59
N THR A 193 -17.80 -15.70 8.89
CA THR A 193 -17.58 -14.43 8.17
C THR A 193 -16.50 -13.60 8.83
N ASP A 194 -15.78 -12.82 8.02
CA ASP A 194 -14.70 -11.97 8.52
C ASP A 194 -15.25 -10.83 9.39
N GLU A 195 -14.57 -10.57 10.50
CA GLU A 195 -14.78 -9.43 11.38
C GLU A 195 -13.53 -8.56 11.45
N ILE A 196 -13.76 -7.25 11.53
CA ILE A 196 -12.69 -6.25 11.62
C ILE A 196 -12.85 -5.49 12.93
N CYS A 197 -11.80 -5.51 13.75
CA CYS A 197 -11.64 -4.67 14.92
C CYS A 197 -10.42 -3.78 14.77
N ILE A 198 -10.61 -2.47 14.81
CA ILE A 198 -9.54 -1.48 14.71
C ILE A 198 -9.26 -0.95 16.11
N LYS A 199 -8.05 -1.18 16.61
CA LYS A 199 -7.58 -0.63 17.88
C LYS A 199 -6.74 0.61 17.60
N ILE A 200 -7.13 1.75 18.14
CA ILE A 200 -6.44 3.03 17.96
C ILE A 200 -5.92 3.58 19.27
N ALA A 201 -4.79 4.30 19.22
CA ALA A 201 -4.35 5.17 20.30
C ALA A 201 -4.51 6.63 19.90
N THR A 202 -4.98 7.45 20.83
CA THR A 202 -5.18 8.88 20.63
C THR A 202 -4.95 9.64 21.92
N LYS A 203 -4.45 10.87 21.83
CA LYS A 203 -4.34 11.80 22.99
C LYS A 203 -5.67 12.42 23.38
N THR A 204 -6.64 12.44 22.48
CA THR A 204 -7.95 13.09 22.66
C THR A 204 -9.09 12.09 22.44
N PRO A 205 -9.24 11.09 23.37
CA PRO A 205 -10.30 10.10 23.25
C PRO A 205 -11.68 10.77 23.34
N SER A 206 -12.54 10.52 22.34
CA SER A 206 -13.91 11.04 22.33
C SER A 206 -14.82 10.21 21.42
N ASP A 207 -16.09 10.10 21.78
CA ASP A 207 -17.09 9.46 20.93
C ASP A 207 -17.25 10.18 19.58
N LYS A 208 -17.02 11.50 19.56
CA LYS A 208 -17.02 12.30 18.34
C LYS A 208 -15.93 11.85 17.36
N LEU A 209 -14.72 11.57 17.84
CA LEU A 209 -13.63 11.05 17.02
C LEU A 209 -14.00 9.67 16.44
N LEU A 210 -14.51 8.75 17.29
CA LEU A 210 -14.93 7.42 16.85
C LEU A 210 -16.05 7.49 15.79
N SER A 211 -17.02 8.39 15.97
CA SER A 211 -18.09 8.60 14.99
C SER A 211 -17.53 9.10 13.65
N ARG A 212 -16.65 10.11 13.66
CA ARG A 212 -16.00 10.65 12.46
C ARG A 212 -15.23 9.56 11.69
N ILE A 213 -14.45 8.74 12.40
CA ILE A 213 -13.70 7.64 11.77
C ILE A 213 -14.67 6.63 11.13
N LYS A 214 -15.74 6.21 11.86
CA LYS A 214 -16.76 5.29 11.33
C LYS A 214 -17.48 5.86 10.10
N ASP A 215 -17.81 7.14 10.11
CA ASP A 215 -18.47 7.80 8.98
C ASP A 215 -17.55 7.88 7.77
N HIS A 216 -16.25 8.09 7.99
CA HIS A 216 -15.24 8.08 6.91
C HIS A 216 -15.08 6.70 6.30
N PHE A 217 -15.07 5.63 7.12
CA PHE A 217 -15.10 4.24 6.64
C PHE A 217 -16.36 3.94 5.82
N ARG A 218 -17.53 4.41 6.25
CA ARG A 218 -18.78 4.26 5.48
C ARG A 218 -18.72 4.98 4.15
N ALA A 219 -18.23 6.20 4.13
CA ALA A 219 -18.14 7.01 2.92
C ALA A 219 -17.19 6.42 1.88
N LYS A 220 -16.00 5.99 2.32
CA LYS A 220 -14.95 5.50 1.40
C LYS A 220 -15.05 4.01 1.08
N LEU A 221 -15.39 3.17 2.06
CA LEU A 221 -15.36 1.71 1.92
C LEU A 221 -16.74 1.04 2.09
N ARG A 222 -17.78 1.80 2.38
CA ARG A 222 -19.17 1.31 2.60
C ARG A 222 -19.28 0.32 3.76
N VAL A 223 -18.34 0.37 4.70
CA VAL A 223 -18.30 -0.51 5.88
C VAL A 223 -18.16 0.30 7.16
N SER A 224 -18.53 -0.30 8.30
CA SER A 224 -18.37 0.31 9.62
C SER A 224 -17.75 -0.75 10.54
N PRO A 225 -16.42 -0.80 10.64
CA PRO A 225 -15.72 -1.72 11.52
C PRO A 225 -15.94 -1.35 12.99
N LYS A 226 -15.68 -2.30 13.88
CA LYS A 226 -15.56 -2.02 15.31
C LYS A 226 -14.28 -1.21 15.54
N ILE A 227 -14.37 -0.14 16.35
CA ILE A 227 -13.20 0.69 16.69
C ILE A 227 -13.13 0.77 18.22
N GLU A 228 -11.95 0.50 18.76
CA GLU A 228 -11.64 0.52 20.19
C GLU A 228 -10.47 1.45 20.47
N ILE A 229 -10.55 2.20 21.58
CA ILE A 229 -9.44 3.04 22.05
C ILE A 229 -8.61 2.23 23.04
N HIS A 230 -7.32 2.19 22.84
CA HIS A 230 -6.35 1.50 23.68
C HIS A 230 -5.19 2.42 24.06
N ASP A 231 -4.46 2.02 25.11
CA ASP A 231 -3.21 2.71 25.47
C ASP A 231 -2.16 2.57 24.35
N LYS A 232 -1.43 3.67 24.09
CA LYS A 232 -0.42 3.73 23.05
C LYS A 232 0.66 2.67 23.21
N LYS A 233 1.10 2.39 24.46
CA LYS A 233 2.15 1.38 24.73
C LYS A 233 1.65 -0.03 24.38
N VAL A 234 0.35 -0.32 24.59
CA VAL A 234 -0.25 -1.60 24.22
C VAL A 234 -0.21 -1.78 22.70
N ILE A 235 -0.66 -0.77 21.94
CA ILE A 235 -0.64 -0.85 20.47
C ILE A 235 0.80 -0.93 19.94
N GLN A 236 1.71 -0.12 20.45
CA GLN A 236 3.12 -0.16 20.04
C GLN A 236 3.77 -1.52 20.29
N LYS A 237 3.45 -2.18 21.41
CA LYS A 237 3.94 -3.54 21.69
C LYS A 237 3.43 -4.56 20.66
N LEU A 238 2.21 -4.41 20.18
CA LEU A 238 1.64 -5.24 19.11
C LEU A 238 2.26 -4.92 17.74
N GLN A 239 2.51 -3.63 17.47
CA GLN A 239 3.13 -3.20 16.20
C GLN A 239 4.59 -3.64 16.07
N PHE A 240 5.33 -3.73 17.17
CA PHE A 240 6.76 -4.05 17.17
C PHE A 240 7.06 -5.31 17.97
N PRO A 241 6.63 -6.50 17.50
CA PRO A 241 7.04 -7.76 18.11
C PRO A 241 8.57 -7.93 17.98
N ILE A 242 9.19 -8.61 18.95
CA ILE A 242 10.66 -8.73 19.14
C ILE A 242 11.43 -9.12 17.86
N MET A 243 10.79 -9.84 16.94
CA MET A 243 11.42 -10.35 15.71
C MET A 243 11.11 -9.49 14.46
N SER A 244 10.30 -8.45 14.55
CA SER A 244 9.90 -7.65 13.38
C SER A 244 10.75 -6.41 13.22
N ARG A 245 11.35 -6.23 12.02
CA ARG A 245 12.04 -4.99 11.63
C ARG A 245 11.10 -3.90 11.13
N LYS A 246 9.87 -4.27 10.73
CA LYS A 246 8.85 -3.34 10.25
C LYS A 246 7.65 -3.39 11.19
N PRO A 247 6.92 -2.29 11.37
CA PRO A 247 5.70 -2.31 12.17
C PRO A 247 4.67 -3.26 11.55
N VAL A 248 4.06 -4.08 12.38
CA VAL A 248 2.91 -4.91 12.04
C VAL A 248 1.67 -4.04 12.18
N MET A 249 0.98 -3.76 11.10
CA MET A 249 -0.24 -2.95 11.11
C MET A 249 -1.51 -3.82 11.13
N VAL A 250 -1.39 -5.08 10.71
CA VAL A 250 -2.49 -6.03 10.58
C VAL A 250 -2.16 -7.31 11.31
N ILE A 251 -3.08 -7.75 12.17
CA ILE A 251 -3.03 -9.07 12.83
C ILE A 251 -4.19 -9.89 12.27
N ASP A 252 -3.87 -10.92 11.53
CA ASP A 252 -4.86 -11.84 10.96
C ASP A 252 -4.99 -13.08 11.87
N ASN A 253 -6.07 -13.13 12.61
CA ASN A 253 -6.41 -14.22 13.53
C ASN A 253 -7.40 -15.22 12.90
N ARG A 254 -7.65 -15.12 11.59
CA ARG A 254 -8.51 -16.09 10.92
C ARG A 254 -7.87 -17.47 10.95
N LYS A 255 -8.69 -18.49 11.18
CA LYS A 255 -8.25 -19.87 11.01
C LYS A 255 -7.96 -20.08 9.52
N THR A 256 -6.70 -20.24 9.16
CA THR A 256 -6.34 -20.75 7.84
C THR A 256 -6.70 -22.23 7.82
N ASP A 257 -7.70 -22.62 7.03
CA ASP A 257 -7.83 -24.01 6.63
C ASP A 257 -6.53 -24.39 5.91
N SER A 258 -5.74 -25.22 6.59
CA SER A 258 -4.45 -25.74 6.12
C SER A 258 -4.66 -26.82 5.06
#